data_0e66aa55b4748de035e5186a789d27cf
#
_entry.id   0e66aa55b4748de035e5186a789d27cf
#
_cell.length_a   1.000
_cell.length_b   1.000
_cell.length_c   1.000
_cell.angle_alpha   90.00
_cell.angle_beta   90.00
_cell.angle_gamma   90.00
#
_symmetry.space_group_name_H-M   'P 1'
#
loop_
_entity.id
_entity.type
_entity.pdbx_description
1 polymer ?
#
loop_
_entity_poly.entity_id
_entity_poly.type
_entity_poly.pdbx_seq_one_letter_code
_entity_poly.pdbx_strand_id
1 'polypeptide(L)'
;LPSFDKFFDACLNLGFPSDPDQNSPESEGIGMRALNNIDGVRMSTAFTYLSLSRHRTNLTVRGNVLVNKIIFEGIDAVGVEAESEGEVFIINAKEIILSSGAIASPQILMLSGVGPKDVLEQFGIPVVKEIDGVGKNLRDHPAAFVLLRGDSPLLDTDAPNIQVGLRCSPSNSDTRADLQISPILMSSEHAPSSVTIDTDDFHFGISFALQNAM
;
A
#
# COMPACT_ATOMS: atom_id res chain seq x y z
N LEU A 1 -3.81 10.60 21.13
CA LEU A 1 -4.61 9.69 21.98
C LEU A 1 -3.81 9.23 23.20
N PRO A 2 -4.43 9.10 24.39
CA PRO A 2 -3.70 8.70 25.60
C PRO A 2 -2.92 7.39 25.47
N SER A 3 -3.41 6.44 24.68
CA SER A 3 -2.73 5.17 24.40
C SER A 3 -1.46 5.34 23.55
N PHE A 4 -1.50 6.21 22.56
CA PHE A 4 -0.33 6.50 21.72
C PHE A 4 0.70 7.33 22.44
N ASP A 5 0.27 8.28 23.28
CA ASP A 5 1.17 9.08 24.12
C ASP A 5 1.92 8.18 25.12
N LYS A 6 1.21 7.24 25.77
CA LYS A 6 1.83 6.26 26.65
C LYS A 6 2.83 5.34 25.96
N PHE A 7 2.53 4.91 24.72
CA PHE A 7 3.48 4.13 23.94
C PHE A 7 4.73 4.95 23.58
N PHE A 8 4.53 6.20 23.19
CA PHE A 8 5.61 7.13 22.88
C PHE A 8 6.54 7.32 24.09
N ASP A 9 5.95 7.65 25.25
CA ASP A 9 6.69 7.83 26.51
C ASP A 9 7.41 6.54 26.93
N ALA A 10 6.77 5.40 26.81
CA ALA A 10 7.39 4.11 27.12
C ALA A 10 8.63 3.83 26.26
N CYS A 11 8.58 4.15 24.98
CA CYS A 11 9.74 4.00 24.09
C CYS A 11 10.90 4.92 24.50
N LEU A 12 10.61 6.18 24.83
CA LEU A 12 11.62 7.12 25.34
C LEU A 12 12.23 6.63 26.66
N ASN A 13 11.42 6.12 27.59
CA ASN A 13 11.86 5.59 28.86
C ASN A 13 12.73 4.32 28.71
N LEU A 14 12.53 3.56 27.66
CA LEU A 14 13.36 2.41 27.28
C LEU A 14 14.65 2.80 26.55
N GLY A 15 14.88 4.09 26.33
CA GLY A 15 16.11 4.62 25.74
C GLY A 15 16.10 4.73 24.21
N PHE A 16 14.96 4.52 23.55
CA PHE A 16 14.86 4.81 22.12
C PHE A 16 14.89 6.31 21.88
N PRO A 17 15.61 6.80 20.87
CA PRO A 17 15.65 8.23 20.58
C PRO A 17 14.31 8.73 20.03
N SER A 18 14.03 10.00 20.20
CA SER A 18 12.94 10.67 19.50
C SER A 18 13.31 10.89 18.04
N ASP A 19 12.40 10.51 17.13
CA ASP A 19 12.55 10.67 15.69
C ASP A 19 11.57 11.74 15.19
N PRO A 20 12.09 12.92 14.79
CA PRO A 20 11.24 14.02 14.35
C PRO A 20 10.65 13.83 12.95
N ASP A 21 11.23 12.96 12.13
CA ASP A 21 10.77 12.70 10.75
C ASP A 21 10.90 11.24 10.35
N GLN A 22 9.84 10.50 10.54
CA GLN A 22 9.74 9.08 10.18
C GLN A 22 9.87 8.81 8.67
N ASN A 23 9.86 9.84 7.82
CA ASN A 23 10.10 9.72 6.37
C ASN A 23 11.58 9.96 5.98
N SER A 24 12.40 10.39 6.94
CA SER A 24 13.84 10.53 6.69
C SER A 24 14.47 9.18 6.33
N PRO A 25 15.42 9.12 5.37
CA PRO A 25 16.21 7.91 5.13
C PRO A 25 17.00 7.46 6.37
N GLU A 26 17.32 8.40 7.27
CA GLU A 26 18.06 8.17 8.51
C GLU A 26 17.14 7.91 9.73
N SER A 27 15.84 7.79 9.48
CA SER A 27 14.84 7.60 10.55
C SER A 27 15.14 6.35 11.38
N GLU A 28 15.29 6.55 12.69
CA GLU A 28 15.41 5.50 13.71
C GLU A 28 14.98 6.09 15.06
N GLY A 29 14.05 5.43 15.75
CA GLY A 29 13.50 5.92 16.99
C GLY A 29 11.97 5.97 16.97
N ILE A 30 11.43 6.59 18.03
CA ILE A 30 9.99 6.79 18.18
C ILE A 30 9.58 8.17 17.64
N GLY A 31 8.59 8.19 16.76
CA GLY A 31 8.11 9.44 16.15
C GLY A 31 6.65 9.38 15.76
N MET A 32 6.13 10.55 15.41
CA MET A 32 4.80 10.69 14.84
C MET A 32 4.79 10.16 13.41
N ARG A 33 3.74 9.43 13.05
CA ARG A 33 3.52 9.01 11.66
C ARG A 33 3.06 10.18 10.81
N ALA A 34 3.73 10.40 9.70
CA ALA A 34 3.23 11.30 8.68
C ALA A 34 1.98 10.69 8.04
N LEU A 35 0.83 11.28 8.29
CA LEU A 35 -0.45 10.84 7.77
C LEU A 35 -0.95 11.80 6.70
N ASN A 36 -1.50 11.23 5.64
CA ASN A 36 -2.17 11.98 4.58
C ASN A 36 -3.61 12.33 5.02
N ASN A 37 -3.70 13.09 6.11
CA ASN A 37 -4.94 13.44 6.80
C ASN A 37 -4.92 14.93 7.18
N ILE A 38 -5.99 15.65 6.85
CA ILE A 38 -6.24 17.03 7.27
C ILE A 38 -7.61 17.06 7.91
N ASP A 39 -7.67 17.48 9.18
CA ASP A 39 -8.92 17.60 9.95
C ASP A 39 -9.81 16.34 9.89
N GLY A 40 -9.22 15.16 10.05
CA GLY A 40 -9.92 13.89 9.99
C GLY A 40 -10.23 13.38 8.57
N VAL A 41 -9.94 14.17 7.53
CA VAL A 41 -10.20 13.78 6.14
C VAL A 41 -8.95 13.21 5.49
N ARG A 42 -9.05 11.96 4.98
CA ARG A 42 -7.97 11.35 4.19
C ARG A 42 -7.81 12.09 2.87
N MET A 43 -6.67 12.73 2.70
CA MET A 43 -6.30 13.47 1.49
C MET A 43 -5.80 12.51 0.40
N SER A 44 -6.75 11.89 -0.29
CA SER A 44 -6.43 11.03 -1.42
C SER A 44 -5.93 11.84 -2.63
N THR A 45 -5.29 11.17 -3.59
CA THR A 45 -4.87 11.80 -4.85
C THR A 45 -6.03 12.42 -5.64
N ALA A 46 -7.25 11.93 -5.42
CA ALA A 46 -8.46 12.54 -5.99
C ALA A 46 -8.69 13.96 -5.45
N PHE A 47 -8.47 14.19 -4.15
CA PHE A 47 -8.61 15.51 -3.54
C PHE A 47 -7.41 16.41 -3.80
N THR A 48 -6.21 15.88 -3.72
CA THR A 48 -4.98 16.68 -3.78
C THR A 48 -4.54 17.02 -5.19
N TYR A 49 -4.75 16.14 -6.15
CA TYR A 49 -4.27 16.33 -7.53
C TYR A 49 -5.40 16.43 -8.55
N LEU A 50 -6.32 15.45 -8.57
CA LEU A 50 -7.36 15.41 -9.60
C LEU A 50 -8.35 16.56 -9.46
N SER A 51 -8.82 16.87 -8.24
CA SER A 51 -9.79 17.97 -8.02
C SER A 51 -9.24 19.30 -8.51
N LEU A 52 -7.94 19.55 -8.30
CA LEU A 52 -7.27 20.76 -8.75
C LEU A 52 -7.03 20.81 -10.27
N SER A 53 -7.10 19.67 -10.94
CA SER A 53 -6.76 19.54 -12.37
C SER A 53 -7.95 19.24 -13.27
N ARG A 54 -9.14 18.93 -12.72
CA ARG A 54 -10.33 18.49 -13.49
C ARG A 54 -10.82 19.53 -14.51
N HIS A 55 -10.51 20.79 -14.31
CA HIS A 55 -10.90 21.89 -15.22
C HIS A 55 -10.02 21.94 -16.49
N ARG A 56 -8.93 21.19 -16.54
CA ARG A 56 -7.99 21.20 -17.69
C ARG A 56 -8.62 20.51 -18.89
N THR A 57 -8.67 21.20 -20.03
CA THR A 57 -9.24 20.67 -21.27
C THR A 57 -8.44 19.54 -21.91
N ASN A 58 -7.17 19.41 -21.54
CA ASN A 58 -6.28 18.34 -21.99
C ASN A 58 -6.21 17.14 -21.03
N LEU A 59 -7.11 17.06 -20.04
CA LEU A 59 -7.21 15.95 -19.10
C LEU A 59 -8.57 15.30 -19.21
N THR A 60 -8.60 14.00 -19.52
CA THR A 60 -9.79 13.17 -19.46
C THR A 60 -9.60 12.11 -18.39
N VAL A 61 -10.51 12.04 -17.43
CA VAL A 61 -10.55 11.01 -16.40
C VAL A 61 -11.84 10.20 -16.55
N ARG A 62 -11.69 8.91 -16.82
CA ARG A 62 -12.81 7.97 -16.95
C ARG A 62 -12.73 6.94 -15.83
N GLY A 63 -13.77 6.85 -15.01
CA GLY A 63 -13.99 5.76 -14.09
C GLY A 63 -14.76 4.61 -14.73
N ASN A 64 -14.89 3.50 -14.02
CA ASN A 64 -15.62 2.30 -14.46
C ASN A 64 -15.13 1.75 -15.82
N VAL A 65 -13.83 1.85 -16.06
CA VAL A 65 -13.16 1.32 -17.23
C VAL A 65 -12.16 0.28 -16.82
N LEU A 66 -12.32 -0.95 -17.30
CA LEU A 66 -11.38 -2.03 -17.14
C LEU A 66 -10.42 -2.02 -18.33
N VAL A 67 -9.12 -1.98 -18.09
CA VAL A 67 -8.11 -2.15 -19.12
C VAL A 67 -7.77 -3.63 -19.22
N ASN A 68 -8.07 -4.24 -20.36
CA ASN A 68 -7.86 -5.66 -20.61
C ASN A 68 -6.39 -5.97 -20.96
N LYS A 69 -5.82 -5.18 -21.86
CA LYS A 69 -4.42 -5.34 -22.32
C LYS A 69 -3.89 -4.09 -23.02
N ILE A 70 -2.58 -4.06 -23.19
CA ILE A 70 -1.87 -3.11 -24.06
C ILE A 70 -1.84 -3.69 -25.47
N ILE A 71 -2.03 -2.83 -26.47
CA ILE A 71 -1.95 -3.18 -27.88
C ILE A 71 -0.55 -2.85 -28.39
N PHE A 72 0.07 -3.82 -29.04
CA PHE A 72 1.40 -3.69 -29.63
C PHE A 72 1.36 -3.80 -31.15
N GLU A 73 2.13 -2.97 -31.84
CA GLU A 73 2.53 -3.14 -33.22
C GLU A 73 4.02 -3.50 -33.26
N GLY A 74 4.33 -4.77 -33.52
CA GLY A 74 5.67 -5.28 -33.25
C GLY A 74 6.01 -5.27 -31.77
N ILE A 75 6.93 -4.38 -31.37
CA ILE A 75 7.32 -4.18 -29.94
C ILE A 75 6.87 -2.80 -29.42
N ASP A 76 6.24 -1.98 -30.25
CA ASP A 76 5.81 -0.64 -29.89
C ASP A 76 4.40 -0.69 -29.30
N ALA A 77 4.23 -0.12 -28.11
CA ALA A 77 2.92 0.01 -27.46
C ALA A 77 2.17 1.20 -28.12
N VAL A 78 1.05 0.90 -28.78
CA VAL A 78 0.30 1.89 -29.57
C VAL A 78 -1.07 2.25 -28.98
N GLY A 79 -1.53 1.51 -28.00
CA GLY A 79 -2.84 1.75 -27.38
C GLY A 79 -3.17 0.73 -26.29
N VAL A 80 -4.38 0.83 -25.81
CA VAL A 80 -4.96 -0.13 -24.86
C VAL A 80 -6.32 -0.59 -25.33
N GLU A 81 -6.64 -1.86 -25.09
CA GLU A 81 -8.00 -2.39 -25.16
C GLU A 81 -8.64 -2.24 -23.78
N ALA A 82 -9.79 -1.63 -23.75
CA ALA A 82 -10.51 -1.35 -22.52
C ALA A 82 -12.00 -1.70 -22.66
N GLU A 83 -12.65 -1.92 -21.54
CA GLU A 83 -14.06 -2.26 -21.46
C GLU A 83 -14.78 -1.37 -20.45
N SER A 84 -15.98 -0.96 -20.77
CA SER A 84 -16.89 -0.23 -19.88
C SER A 84 -18.32 -0.63 -20.22
N GLU A 85 -19.12 -0.98 -19.20
CA GLU A 85 -20.53 -1.35 -19.34
C GLU A 85 -20.80 -2.47 -20.40
N GLY A 86 -19.83 -3.38 -20.57
CA GLY A 86 -19.90 -4.48 -21.52
C GLY A 86 -19.48 -4.13 -22.96
N GLU A 87 -19.14 -2.87 -23.21
CA GLU A 87 -18.58 -2.44 -24.50
C GLU A 87 -17.05 -2.44 -24.46
N VAL A 88 -16.43 -3.15 -25.42
CA VAL A 88 -14.97 -3.16 -25.61
C VAL A 88 -14.60 -2.10 -26.64
N PHE A 89 -13.58 -1.30 -26.32
CA PHE A 89 -13.08 -0.24 -27.18
C PHE A 89 -11.56 -0.09 -27.08
N ILE A 90 -10.99 0.59 -28.07
CA ILE A 90 -9.55 0.84 -28.15
C ILE A 90 -9.27 2.33 -27.93
N ILE A 91 -8.25 2.61 -27.12
CA ILE A 91 -7.70 3.95 -26.97
C ILE A 91 -6.28 3.94 -27.50
N ASN A 92 -6.05 4.68 -28.58
CA ASN A 92 -4.71 4.84 -29.14
C ASN A 92 -3.93 5.91 -28.38
N ALA A 93 -2.66 5.66 -28.13
CA ALA A 93 -1.76 6.57 -27.42
C ALA A 93 -0.33 6.44 -27.94
N LYS A 94 0.43 7.53 -27.85
CA LYS A 94 1.86 7.55 -28.16
C LYS A 94 2.73 7.07 -27.00
N GLU A 95 2.19 7.15 -25.78
CA GLU A 95 2.83 6.75 -24.54
C GLU A 95 1.79 6.15 -23.62
N ILE A 96 2.13 5.05 -22.97
CA ILE A 96 1.25 4.35 -22.03
C ILE A 96 1.97 4.23 -20.68
N ILE A 97 1.36 4.77 -19.64
CA ILE A 97 1.85 4.67 -18.27
C ILE A 97 1.02 3.66 -17.51
N LEU A 98 1.65 2.56 -17.10
CA LEU A 98 1.01 1.49 -16.37
C LEU A 98 1.20 1.70 -14.86
N SER A 99 0.12 2.03 -14.15
CA SER A 99 0.12 2.32 -12.71
C SER A 99 -0.99 1.57 -11.97
N SER A 100 -1.23 0.31 -12.34
CA SER A 100 -2.33 -0.51 -11.81
C SER A 100 -1.98 -1.26 -10.52
N GLY A 101 -0.85 -0.93 -9.90
CA GLY A 101 -0.35 -1.55 -8.67
C GLY A 101 0.45 -2.83 -8.90
N ALA A 102 0.97 -3.39 -7.81
CA ALA A 102 1.93 -4.49 -7.83
C ALA A 102 1.36 -5.81 -8.37
N ILE A 103 0.05 -6.00 -8.32
CA ILE A 103 -0.63 -7.21 -8.81
C ILE A 103 -1.16 -7.00 -10.23
N ALA A 104 -1.91 -5.92 -10.48
CA ALA A 104 -2.58 -5.75 -11.77
C ALA A 104 -1.63 -5.27 -12.88
N SER A 105 -0.57 -4.52 -12.58
CA SER A 105 0.38 -4.10 -13.62
C SER A 105 1.09 -5.28 -14.30
N PRO A 106 1.68 -6.24 -13.57
CA PRO A 106 2.25 -7.43 -14.22
C PRO A 106 1.19 -8.30 -14.89
N GLN A 107 -0.03 -8.37 -14.36
CA GLN A 107 -1.13 -9.08 -15.01
C GLN A 107 -1.45 -8.47 -16.38
N ILE A 108 -1.60 -7.16 -16.46
CA ILE A 108 -1.87 -6.47 -17.75
C ILE A 108 -0.70 -6.70 -18.72
N LEU A 109 0.55 -6.64 -18.27
CA LEU A 109 1.71 -6.94 -19.12
C LEU A 109 1.63 -8.37 -19.69
N MET A 110 1.36 -9.37 -18.85
CA MET A 110 1.25 -10.76 -19.28
C MET A 110 0.07 -10.97 -20.25
N LEU A 111 -1.10 -10.39 -19.97
CA LEU A 111 -2.25 -10.42 -20.87
C LEU A 111 -1.95 -9.75 -22.24
N SER A 112 -0.96 -8.87 -22.26
CA SER A 112 -0.50 -8.17 -23.48
C SER A 112 0.64 -8.89 -24.20
N GLY A 113 1.06 -10.09 -23.74
CA GLY A 113 2.14 -10.85 -24.34
C GLY A 113 3.55 -10.46 -23.87
N VAL A 114 3.66 -9.72 -22.75
CA VAL A 114 4.95 -9.32 -22.14
C VAL A 114 5.13 -10.03 -20.81
N GLY A 115 6.04 -11.00 -20.74
CA GLY A 115 6.24 -11.78 -19.53
C GLY A 115 7.06 -13.04 -19.75
N PRO A 116 7.10 -13.97 -18.77
CA PRO A 116 7.75 -15.26 -18.91
C PRO A 116 7.09 -16.08 -20.01
N LYS A 117 7.89 -16.56 -20.96
CA LYS A 117 7.41 -17.26 -22.15
C LYS A 117 6.60 -18.50 -21.82
N ASP A 118 7.09 -19.30 -20.89
CA ASP A 118 6.43 -20.54 -20.45
C ASP A 118 5.02 -20.27 -19.87
N VAL A 119 4.88 -19.19 -19.11
CA VAL A 119 3.59 -18.76 -18.56
C VAL A 119 2.65 -18.29 -19.68
N LEU A 120 3.14 -17.45 -20.59
CA LEU A 120 2.34 -16.94 -21.69
C LEU A 120 1.84 -18.08 -22.59
N GLU A 121 2.73 -19.01 -22.96
CA GLU A 121 2.39 -20.17 -23.79
C GLU A 121 1.37 -21.09 -23.09
N GLN A 122 1.48 -21.29 -21.77
CA GLN A 122 0.50 -22.08 -21.01
C GLN A 122 -0.93 -21.55 -21.14
N PHE A 123 -1.10 -20.22 -21.23
CA PHE A 123 -2.40 -19.58 -21.39
C PHE A 123 -2.75 -19.25 -22.86
N GLY A 124 -1.95 -19.69 -23.81
CA GLY A 124 -2.18 -19.45 -25.23
C GLY A 124 -2.03 -17.97 -25.64
N ILE A 125 -1.27 -17.19 -24.86
CA ILE A 125 -1.03 -15.77 -25.12
C ILE A 125 0.19 -15.65 -26.04
N PRO A 126 0.05 -14.99 -27.21
CA PRO A 126 1.17 -14.75 -28.12
C PRO A 126 2.27 -13.93 -27.44
N VAL A 127 3.52 -14.38 -27.55
CA VAL A 127 4.66 -13.69 -26.95
C VAL A 127 5.05 -12.49 -27.81
N VAL A 128 4.89 -11.30 -27.28
CA VAL A 128 5.40 -10.04 -27.83
C VAL A 128 6.84 -9.82 -27.38
N LYS A 129 7.07 -9.97 -26.07
CA LYS A 129 8.39 -9.81 -25.46
C LYS A 129 8.55 -10.73 -24.26
N GLU A 130 9.55 -11.60 -24.32
CA GLU A 130 9.94 -12.40 -23.15
C GLU A 130 10.66 -11.55 -22.11
N ILE A 131 10.11 -11.51 -20.91
CA ILE A 131 10.68 -10.82 -19.72
C ILE A 131 10.38 -11.68 -18.49
N ASP A 132 11.36 -12.44 -18.04
CA ASP A 132 11.21 -13.40 -16.95
C ASP A 132 10.83 -12.79 -15.59
N GLY A 133 11.15 -11.52 -15.37
CA GLY A 133 10.89 -10.82 -14.12
C GLY A 133 9.44 -10.38 -13.92
N VAL A 134 8.63 -10.35 -14.99
CA VAL A 134 7.24 -9.90 -14.91
C VAL A 134 6.42 -10.88 -14.09
N GLY A 135 5.75 -10.38 -13.05
CA GLY A 135 4.95 -11.18 -12.12
C GLY A 135 5.75 -11.99 -11.10
N LYS A 136 7.09 -11.83 -11.07
CA LYS A 136 7.95 -12.48 -10.07
C LYS A 136 8.36 -11.51 -8.97
N ASN A 137 8.85 -12.08 -7.85
CA ASN A 137 9.40 -11.34 -6.71
C ASN A 137 8.40 -10.35 -6.07
N LEU A 138 7.11 -10.70 -6.03
CA LEU A 138 6.17 -9.96 -5.20
C LEU A 138 6.63 -10.05 -3.74
N ARG A 139 6.82 -8.88 -3.12
CA ARG A 139 7.25 -8.77 -1.73
C ARG A 139 6.25 -7.90 -0.97
N ASP A 140 6.00 -8.29 0.27
CA ASP A 140 5.24 -7.49 1.22
C ASP A 140 5.91 -7.58 2.58
N HIS A 141 5.56 -6.68 3.49
CA HIS A 141 6.11 -6.64 4.83
C HIS A 141 5.62 -7.84 5.65
N PRO A 142 6.49 -8.76 6.09
CA PRO A 142 6.10 -9.72 7.10
C PRO A 142 5.66 -8.98 8.35
N ALA A 143 4.46 -9.25 8.83
CA ALA A 143 3.90 -8.60 9.99
C ALA A 143 3.35 -9.61 11.01
N ALA A 144 3.49 -9.26 12.28
CA ALA A 144 2.87 -9.96 13.40
C ALA A 144 2.10 -8.95 14.26
N PHE A 145 1.10 -9.45 14.98
CA PHE A 145 0.26 -8.62 15.84
C PHE A 145 0.17 -9.22 17.21
N VAL A 146 0.25 -8.37 18.24
CA VAL A 146 -0.13 -8.71 19.61
C VAL A 146 -1.38 -7.91 19.93
N LEU A 147 -2.48 -8.60 20.22
CA LEU A 147 -3.75 -8.00 20.56
C LEU A 147 -3.90 -7.94 22.08
N LEU A 148 -4.28 -6.78 22.56
CA LEU A 148 -4.52 -6.51 23.97
C LEU A 148 -5.97 -6.04 24.12
N ARG A 149 -6.66 -6.56 25.11
CA ARG A 149 -7.97 -6.06 25.49
C ARG A 149 -7.76 -4.80 26.33
N GLY A 150 -8.38 -3.70 25.94
CA GLY A 150 -8.25 -2.42 26.61
C GLY A 150 -9.57 -1.90 27.14
N ASP A 151 -9.51 -1.02 28.14
CA ASP A 151 -10.68 -0.31 28.63
C ASP A 151 -11.11 0.77 27.62
N SER A 152 -12.40 0.82 27.33
CA SER A 152 -13.06 1.73 26.37
C SER A 152 -12.63 3.21 26.45
N PRO A 153 -12.36 3.81 27.63
CA PRO A 153 -12.03 5.24 27.74
C PRO A 153 -10.70 5.67 27.11
N LEU A 154 -9.86 4.71 26.73
CA LEU A 154 -8.54 5.00 26.14
C LEU A 154 -8.58 5.03 24.60
N LEU A 155 -9.73 4.73 24.02
CA LEU A 155 -9.88 4.52 22.58
C LEU A 155 -10.82 5.59 22.00
N ASP A 156 -10.33 6.32 21.03
CA ASP A 156 -11.12 7.23 20.21
C ASP A 156 -11.23 6.61 18.81
N THR A 157 -12.41 6.13 18.48
CA THR A 157 -12.67 5.44 17.21
C THR A 157 -12.64 6.37 15.99
N ASP A 158 -12.77 7.68 16.21
CA ASP A 158 -12.71 8.69 15.15
C ASP A 158 -11.28 9.12 14.83
N ALA A 159 -10.33 8.72 15.67
CA ALA A 159 -8.92 9.03 15.46
C ALA A 159 -8.26 8.06 14.47
N PRO A 160 -7.19 8.49 13.77
CA PRO A 160 -6.42 7.59 12.91
C PRO A 160 -5.91 6.36 13.67
N ASN A 161 -6.03 5.19 13.04
CA ASN A 161 -5.70 3.89 13.65
C ASN A 161 -4.23 3.76 14.05
N ILE A 162 -3.32 4.49 13.40
CA ILE A 162 -1.89 4.51 13.67
C ILE A 162 -1.45 5.97 13.70
N GLN A 163 -0.86 6.42 14.80
CA GLN A 163 -0.39 7.81 14.94
C GLN A 163 1.08 7.92 15.25
N VAL A 164 1.65 6.91 15.89
CA VAL A 164 3.06 6.86 16.27
C VAL A 164 3.69 5.55 15.80
N GLY A 165 4.98 5.55 15.61
CA GLY A 165 5.73 4.36 15.27
C GLY A 165 7.16 4.40 15.79
N LEU A 166 7.63 3.27 16.28
CA LEU A 166 9.01 3.03 16.60
C LEU A 166 9.68 2.34 15.40
N ARG A 167 10.77 2.91 14.90
CA ARG A 167 11.69 2.23 13.98
C ARG A 167 12.96 1.89 14.74
N CYS A 168 13.35 0.63 14.69
CA CYS A 168 14.55 0.19 15.38
C CYS A 168 15.24 -0.95 14.64
N SER A 169 16.50 -1.14 14.97
CA SER A 169 17.32 -2.23 14.46
C SER A 169 17.34 -3.37 15.48
N PRO A 170 16.79 -4.56 15.18
CA PRO A 170 16.96 -5.73 16.02
C PRO A 170 18.44 -6.10 16.17
N SER A 171 18.83 -6.65 17.31
CA SER A 171 20.23 -6.97 17.63
C SER A 171 20.89 -7.98 16.68
N ASN A 172 20.13 -8.74 15.94
CA ASN A 172 20.55 -9.76 14.96
C ASN A 172 20.19 -9.39 13.53
N SER A 173 19.86 -8.15 13.25
CA SER A 173 19.66 -7.67 11.88
C SER A 173 20.89 -6.92 11.38
N ASP A 174 21.33 -7.26 10.18
CA ASP A 174 22.38 -6.53 9.46
C ASP A 174 21.85 -5.25 8.80
N THR A 175 20.53 -5.03 8.87
CA THR A 175 19.86 -3.90 8.26
C THR A 175 19.42 -2.90 9.32
N ARG A 176 19.82 -1.64 9.12
CA ARG A 176 19.42 -0.55 10.01
C ARG A 176 17.93 -0.30 9.91
N ALA A 177 17.29 -0.10 11.08
CA ALA A 177 15.88 0.33 11.22
C ALA A 177 14.88 -0.52 10.42
N ASP A 178 15.15 -1.82 10.30
CA ASP A 178 14.30 -2.73 9.52
C ASP A 178 13.07 -3.25 10.29
N LEU A 179 12.99 -3.03 11.59
CA LEU A 179 11.80 -3.34 12.39
C LEU A 179 10.99 -2.09 12.68
N GLN A 180 9.72 -2.16 12.36
CA GLN A 180 8.74 -1.14 12.70
C GLN A 180 7.72 -1.68 13.68
N ILE A 181 7.51 -0.97 14.78
CA ILE A 181 6.54 -1.31 15.80
C ILE A 181 5.55 -0.15 15.91
N SER A 182 4.27 -0.43 15.82
CA SER A 182 3.24 0.61 15.91
C SER A 182 2.07 0.10 16.74
N PRO A 183 1.59 0.89 17.71
CA PRO A 183 0.29 0.65 18.30
C PRO A 183 -0.78 0.90 17.24
N ILE A 184 -1.80 0.06 17.22
CA ILE A 184 -2.93 0.16 16.31
C ILE A 184 -4.24 0.02 17.09
N LEU A 185 -5.23 0.79 16.68
CA LEU A 185 -6.61 0.57 17.11
C LEU A 185 -7.25 -0.45 16.17
N MET A 186 -7.79 -1.51 16.75
CA MET A 186 -8.51 -2.54 15.99
C MET A 186 -9.97 -2.55 16.38
N SER A 187 -10.84 -2.41 15.39
CA SER A 187 -12.26 -2.73 15.46
C SER A 187 -12.54 -4.01 14.69
N SER A 188 -13.71 -4.60 14.89
CA SER A 188 -14.15 -5.76 14.11
C SER A 188 -14.12 -5.52 12.60
N GLU A 189 -14.32 -4.27 12.15
CA GLU A 189 -14.28 -3.88 10.73
C GLU A 189 -12.86 -3.82 10.14
N HIS A 190 -11.85 -3.62 10.99
CA HIS A 190 -10.46 -3.42 10.57
C HIS A 190 -9.54 -4.58 10.95
N ALA A 191 -10.09 -5.62 11.59
CA ALA A 191 -9.32 -6.80 11.95
C ALA A 191 -8.92 -7.61 10.71
N PRO A 192 -7.71 -8.18 10.67
CA PRO A 192 -7.37 -9.16 9.64
C PRO A 192 -8.37 -10.32 9.65
N SER A 193 -8.71 -10.86 8.49
CA SER A 193 -9.67 -11.97 8.35
C SER A 193 -9.32 -13.22 9.14
N SER A 194 -8.07 -13.35 9.58
CA SER A 194 -7.57 -14.43 10.44
C SER A 194 -7.81 -14.18 11.95
N VAL A 195 -8.31 -13.01 12.32
CA VAL A 195 -8.53 -12.60 13.72
C VAL A 195 -10.01 -12.36 13.93
N THR A 196 -10.62 -13.13 14.83
CA THR A 196 -11.99 -12.90 15.28
C THR A 196 -11.94 -11.95 16.47
N ILE A 197 -12.49 -10.75 16.31
CA ILE A 197 -12.66 -9.77 17.38
C ILE A 197 -14.15 -9.78 17.76
N ASP A 198 -14.46 -9.95 19.03
CA ASP A 198 -15.84 -9.84 19.52
C ASP A 198 -16.30 -8.39 19.36
N THR A 199 -17.50 -8.18 18.81
CA THR A 199 -17.99 -6.85 18.39
C THR A 199 -18.16 -5.87 19.55
N ASP A 200 -18.24 -6.37 20.77
CA ASP A 200 -18.44 -5.53 21.96
C ASP A 200 -17.12 -5.13 22.66
N ASP A 201 -15.99 -5.62 22.18
CA ASP A 201 -14.68 -5.38 22.77
C ASP A 201 -13.79 -4.51 21.87
N PHE A 202 -13.30 -3.41 22.41
CA PHE A 202 -12.22 -2.65 21.81
C PHE A 202 -10.88 -3.33 22.03
N HIS A 203 -10.16 -3.57 20.96
CA HIS A 203 -8.84 -4.17 21.04
C HIS A 203 -7.78 -3.15 20.66
N PHE A 204 -6.77 -3.05 21.51
CA PHE A 204 -5.54 -2.37 21.21
C PHE A 204 -4.54 -3.40 20.72
N GLY A 205 -3.95 -3.15 19.57
CA GLY A 205 -2.93 -4.03 19.01
C GLY A 205 -1.57 -3.36 18.98
N ILE A 206 -0.52 -4.18 18.99
CA ILE A 206 0.82 -3.75 18.61
C ILE A 206 1.18 -4.51 17.37
N SER A 207 1.43 -3.80 16.27
CA SER A 207 1.92 -4.38 15.04
C SER A 207 3.44 -4.34 14.99
N PHE A 208 4.02 -5.43 14.52
CA PHE A 208 5.45 -5.57 14.24
C PHE A 208 5.58 -5.86 12.75
N ALA A 209 6.30 -5.04 12.01
CA ALA A 209 6.52 -5.25 10.59
C ALA A 209 8.01 -5.11 10.26
N LEU A 210 8.55 -6.08 9.51
CA LEU A 210 9.88 -5.98 8.94
C LEU A 210 9.82 -5.08 7.70
N GLN A 211 10.73 -4.12 7.62
CA GLN A 211 10.78 -3.18 6.50
C GLN A 211 11.50 -3.77 5.28
N ASN A 212 12.42 -4.71 5.50
CA ASN A 212 13.01 -5.50 4.44
C ASN A 212 12.21 -6.79 4.24
N ALA A 213 11.37 -6.80 3.22
CA ALA A 213 10.76 -8.03 2.74
C ALA A 213 11.84 -8.84 2.01
N MET A 214 12.11 -10.04 2.51
CA MET A 214 13.00 -11.00 1.84
C MET A 214 12.39 -11.56 0.58
#